data_42ac4d05133c68eb580260a7a41626ef
#
_entry.id   42ac4d05133c68eb580260a7a41626ef
#
_cell.length_a   1.000
_cell.length_b   1.000
_cell.length_c   1.000
_cell.angle_alpha   90.00
_cell.angle_beta   90.00
_cell.angle_gamma   90.00
#
_symmetry.space_group_name_H-M   'P 1'
#
loop_
_entity.id
_entity.type
_entity.pdbx_description
1 polymer ?
#
loop_
_entity_poly.entity_id
_entity_poly.type
_entity_poly.pdbx_seq_one_letter_code
_entity_poly.pdbx_strand_id
1 'polypeptide(L)'
;GTFKRLVEEDKRKNEGKKQSKLLVPLTVTLIAVFSIFIVGFVGQSIYSEASNFIKNDGGGKSIVALDEAIDAMQADIDSNNVDELILFNGFNAGAYLEFKGYTTYIDPRADSFVKEANHEFDYLTEYSKIAKGEKNYKKVFDKYGFNYALVCRSSEKPLYINLKNDK
;
A
#
# COMPACT_ATOMS: atom_id res chain seq x y z
N GLY A 1 18.26 -18.11 -72.47
CA GLY A 1 17.89 -17.33 -71.31
C GLY A 1 17.12 -18.07 -70.23
N THR A 2 16.23 -18.98 -70.57
CA THR A 2 15.23 -19.65 -69.68
C THR A 2 15.87 -20.61 -68.68
N PHE A 3 16.86 -21.38 -69.08
CA PHE A 3 17.53 -22.36 -68.23
C PHE A 3 18.32 -21.73 -67.07
N LYS A 4 19.00 -20.61 -67.31
CA LYS A 4 19.70 -19.86 -66.23
C LYS A 4 18.74 -19.31 -65.19
N ARG A 5 17.55 -18.86 -65.57
CA ARG A 5 16.52 -18.40 -64.65
C ARG A 5 16.00 -19.50 -63.74
N LEU A 6 15.73 -20.66 -64.30
CA LEU A 6 15.25 -21.82 -63.51
C LEU A 6 16.29 -22.30 -62.49
N VAL A 7 17.56 -22.30 -62.84
CA VAL A 7 18.66 -22.70 -61.95
C VAL A 7 18.87 -21.64 -60.84
N GLU A 8 18.69 -20.35 -61.10
CA GLU A 8 18.75 -19.29 -60.10
C GLU A 8 17.53 -19.31 -59.18
N GLU A 9 16.32 -19.58 -59.68
CA GLU A 9 15.13 -19.75 -58.85
C GLU A 9 15.22 -20.94 -57.90
N ASP A 10 15.79 -22.07 -58.39
CA ASP A 10 15.96 -23.27 -57.58
C ASP A 10 17.05 -23.06 -56.49
N LYS A 11 18.12 -22.32 -56.79
CA LYS A 11 19.11 -21.92 -55.80
C LYS A 11 18.50 -21.01 -54.73
N ARG A 12 17.72 -20.00 -55.11
CA ARG A 12 17.05 -19.10 -54.15
C ARG A 12 16.04 -19.86 -53.26
N LYS A 13 15.28 -20.81 -53.82
CA LYS A 13 14.37 -21.65 -53.03
C LYS A 13 15.11 -22.56 -52.06
N ASN A 14 16.27 -23.10 -52.44
CA ASN A 14 17.07 -23.95 -51.57
C ASN A 14 17.81 -23.16 -50.49
N GLU A 15 18.27 -21.94 -50.79
CA GLU A 15 18.85 -21.02 -49.78
C GLU A 15 17.79 -20.54 -48.79
N GLY A 16 16.58 -20.19 -49.25
CA GLY A 16 15.46 -19.84 -48.37
C GLY A 16 15.02 -20.99 -47.44
N LYS A 17 14.99 -22.24 -47.96
CA LYS A 17 14.74 -23.42 -47.13
C LYS A 17 15.85 -23.71 -46.11
N LYS A 18 17.09 -23.44 -46.46
CA LYS A 18 18.23 -23.63 -45.54
C LYS A 18 18.26 -22.56 -44.46
N GLN A 19 17.92 -21.30 -44.77
CA GLN A 19 17.76 -20.24 -43.81
C GLN A 19 16.57 -20.49 -42.86
N SER A 20 15.42 -20.95 -43.38
CA SER A 20 14.27 -21.25 -42.52
C SER A 20 14.54 -22.41 -41.56
N LYS A 21 15.31 -23.43 -41.98
CA LYS A 21 15.70 -24.55 -41.12
C LYS A 21 16.61 -24.14 -39.96
N LEU A 22 17.38 -23.06 -40.11
CA LEU A 22 18.25 -22.55 -39.07
C LEU A 22 17.54 -21.51 -38.17
N LEU A 23 16.68 -20.67 -38.76
CA LEU A 23 15.94 -19.63 -38.08
C LEU A 23 14.91 -20.19 -37.06
N VAL A 24 14.21 -21.27 -37.42
CA VAL A 24 13.20 -21.86 -36.55
C VAL A 24 13.77 -22.35 -35.24
N PRO A 25 14.83 -23.17 -35.17
CA PRO A 25 15.40 -23.58 -33.88
C PRO A 25 16.00 -22.43 -33.09
N LEU A 26 16.60 -21.43 -33.77
CA LEU A 26 17.13 -20.25 -33.11
C LEU A 26 16.01 -19.42 -32.44
N THR A 27 14.89 -19.23 -33.13
CA THR A 27 13.74 -18.49 -32.59
C THR A 27 13.12 -19.24 -31.41
N VAL A 28 12.96 -20.56 -31.53
CA VAL A 28 12.45 -21.39 -30.43
C VAL A 28 13.37 -21.33 -29.21
N THR A 29 14.69 -21.38 -29.42
CA THR A 29 15.67 -21.27 -28.34
C THR A 29 15.61 -19.91 -27.67
N LEU A 30 15.52 -18.81 -28.44
CA LEU A 30 15.38 -17.46 -27.89
C LEU A 30 14.10 -17.31 -27.07
N ILE A 31 12.97 -17.82 -27.57
CA ILE A 31 11.70 -17.79 -26.83
C ILE A 31 11.82 -18.57 -25.53
N ALA A 32 12.42 -19.76 -25.56
CA ALA A 32 12.61 -20.59 -24.37
C ALA A 32 13.48 -19.89 -23.32
N VAL A 33 14.61 -19.31 -23.73
CA VAL A 33 15.52 -18.57 -22.83
C VAL A 33 14.79 -17.34 -22.25
N PHE A 34 14.07 -16.60 -23.07
CA PHE A 34 13.32 -15.43 -22.62
C PHE A 34 12.19 -15.81 -21.65
N SER A 35 11.50 -16.93 -21.90
CA SER A 35 10.46 -17.47 -21.01
C SER A 35 11.04 -17.86 -19.64
N ILE A 36 12.20 -18.52 -19.62
CA ILE A 36 12.89 -18.88 -18.37
C ILE A 36 13.28 -17.62 -17.60
N PHE A 37 13.77 -16.59 -18.29
CA PHE A 37 14.13 -15.31 -17.69
C PHE A 37 12.92 -14.61 -17.06
N ILE A 38 11.78 -14.57 -17.79
CA ILE A 38 10.54 -13.99 -17.26
C ILE A 38 10.05 -14.75 -16.04
N VAL A 39 10.01 -16.09 -16.12
CA VAL A 39 9.55 -16.92 -14.99
C VAL A 39 10.47 -16.72 -13.77
N GLY A 40 11.78 -16.66 -13.99
CA GLY A 40 12.74 -16.38 -12.93
C GLY A 40 12.55 -15.00 -12.28
N PHE A 41 12.38 -13.98 -13.11
CA PHE A 41 12.17 -12.59 -12.63
C PHE A 41 10.84 -12.45 -11.87
N VAL A 42 9.74 -12.95 -12.42
CA VAL A 42 8.43 -12.92 -11.77
C VAL A 42 8.43 -13.77 -10.50
N GLY A 43 9.04 -14.96 -10.55
CA GLY A 43 9.18 -15.82 -9.38
C GLY A 43 9.98 -15.17 -8.26
N GLN A 44 11.06 -14.48 -8.58
CA GLN A 44 11.85 -13.73 -7.60
C GLN A 44 11.10 -12.55 -7.00
N SER A 45 10.31 -11.84 -7.81
CA SER A 45 9.46 -10.75 -7.34
C SER A 45 8.38 -11.26 -6.38
N ILE A 46 7.67 -12.32 -6.74
CA ILE A 46 6.65 -12.94 -5.88
C ILE A 46 7.28 -13.48 -4.59
N TYR A 47 8.44 -14.13 -4.67
CA TYR A 47 9.14 -14.63 -3.49
C TYR A 47 9.58 -13.50 -2.56
N SER A 48 10.09 -12.40 -3.12
CA SER A 48 10.48 -11.21 -2.36
C SER A 48 9.29 -10.59 -1.62
N GLU A 49 8.18 -10.40 -2.31
CA GLU A 49 6.94 -9.87 -1.72
C GLU A 49 6.39 -10.80 -0.63
N ALA A 50 6.29 -12.09 -0.92
CA ALA A 50 5.83 -13.09 0.03
C ALA A 50 6.77 -13.19 1.26
N SER A 51 8.08 -13.16 1.03
CA SER A 51 9.09 -13.18 2.11
C SER A 51 9.01 -11.93 2.97
N ASN A 52 8.82 -10.74 2.36
CA ASN A 52 8.63 -9.50 3.09
C ASN A 52 7.32 -9.51 3.88
N PHE A 53 6.23 -10.02 3.29
CA PHE A 53 4.96 -10.19 3.97
C PHE A 53 5.08 -11.10 5.18
N ILE A 54 5.71 -12.27 5.03
CA ILE A 54 5.92 -13.24 6.13
C ILE A 54 6.85 -12.66 7.21
N LYS A 55 7.96 -12.02 6.83
CA LYS A 55 8.93 -11.40 7.77
C LYS A 55 8.30 -10.27 8.57
N ASN A 56 7.38 -9.53 7.95
CA ASN A 56 6.64 -8.44 8.60
C ASN A 56 5.34 -8.93 9.27
N ASP A 57 5.18 -10.25 9.46
CA ASP A 57 3.99 -10.91 10.02
C ASP A 57 2.68 -10.56 9.26
N GLY A 58 2.78 -10.25 7.95
CA GLY A 58 1.59 -9.97 7.15
C GLY A 58 0.65 -8.90 7.74
N GLY A 59 1.17 -7.96 8.51
CA GLY A 59 0.38 -7.03 9.30
C GLY A 59 -0.06 -7.56 10.67
N GLY A 60 0.18 -8.83 10.99
CA GLY A 60 -0.25 -9.44 12.24
C GLY A 60 0.27 -8.71 13.48
N LYS A 61 1.56 -8.36 13.51
CA LYS A 61 2.13 -7.56 14.62
C LYS A 61 1.49 -6.18 14.74
N SER A 62 1.18 -5.55 13.62
CA SER A 62 0.52 -4.24 13.61
C SER A 62 -0.91 -4.35 14.13
N ILE A 63 -1.63 -5.41 13.78
CA ILE A 63 -2.99 -5.67 14.27
C ILE A 63 -2.98 -6.00 15.76
N VAL A 64 -2.07 -6.86 16.21
CA VAL A 64 -1.92 -7.20 17.65
C VAL A 64 -1.60 -5.95 18.48
N ALA A 65 -0.64 -5.13 18.03
CA ALA A 65 -0.30 -3.89 18.71
C ALA A 65 -1.47 -2.89 18.73
N LEU A 66 -2.31 -2.91 17.69
CA LEU A 66 -3.51 -2.07 17.63
C LEU A 66 -4.59 -2.59 18.57
N ASP A 67 -4.80 -3.90 18.65
CA ASP A 67 -5.70 -4.52 19.62
C ASP A 67 -5.27 -4.19 21.07
N GLU A 68 -3.99 -4.36 21.39
CA GLU A 68 -3.46 -4.01 22.71
C GLU A 68 -3.70 -2.53 23.06
N ALA A 69 -3.53 -1.64 22.09
CA ALA A 69 -3.77 -0.21 22.29
C ALA A 69 -5.26 0.12 22.45
N ILE A 70 -6.14 -0.57 21.72
CA ILE A 70 -7.61 -0.44 21.85
C ILE A 70 -8.05 -0.96 23.22
N ASP A 71 -7.55 -2.11 23.66
CA ASP A 71 -7.88 -2.70 24.96
C ASP A 71 -7.43 -1.77 26.11
N ALA A 72 -6.22 -1.18 25.98
CA ALA A 72 -5.73 -0.21 26.97
C ALA A 72 -6.59 1.07 26.98
N MET A 73 -6.98 1.57 25.83
CA MET A 73 -7.89 2.72 25.70
C MET A 73 -9.26 2.41 26.35
N GLN A 74 -9.83 1.23 26.05
CA GLN A 74 -11.12 0.84 26.62
C GLN A 74 -11.05 0.70 28.14
N ALA A 75 -9.99 0.09 28.67
CA ALA A 75 -9.80 -0.02 30.12
C ALA A 75 -9.68 1.35 30.80
N ASP A 76 -9.06 2.33 30.14
CA ASP A 76 -8.97 3.71 30.65
C ASP A 76 -10.33 4.41 30.60
N ILE A 77 -11.09 4.26 29.52
CA ILE A 77 -12.47 4.76 29.38
C ILE A 77 -13.35 4.22 30.52
N ASP A 78 -13.31 2.92 30.74
CA ASP A 78 -14.13 2.26 31.78
C ASP A 78 -13.73 2.72 33.19
N SER A 79 -12.43 2.87 33.46
CA SER A 79 -11.92 3.28 34.78
C SER A 79 -12.21 4.73 35.10
N ASN A 80 -12.25 5.61 34.12
CA ASN A 80 -12.50 7.03 34.27
C ASN A 80 -13.97 7.44 34.08
N ASN A 81 -14.86 6.46 33.80
CA ASN A 81 -16.28 6.66 33.52
C ASN A 81 -16.52 7.74 32.44
N VAL A 82 -15.84 7.58 31.31
CA VAL A 82 -15.96 8.53 30.18
C VAL A 82 -17.29 8.33 29.50
N ASP A 83 -18.17 9.32 29.55
CA ASP A 83 -19.55 9.25 29.02
C ASP A 83 -19.57 9.22 27.50
N GLU A 84 -18.64 9.92 26.84
CA GLU A 84 -18.56 10.01 25.39
C GLU A 84 -17.13 9.93 24.90
N LEU A 85 -16.85 8.97 24.01
CA LEU A 85 -15.56 8.85 23.36
C LEU A 85 -15.55 9.65 22.03
N ILE A 86 -14.68 10.67 21.98
CA ILE A 86 -14.39 11.42 20.74
C ILE A 86 -12.93 11.16 20.38
N LEU A 87 -12.72 10.26 19.43
CA LEU A 87 -11.42 9.69 19.13
C LEU A 87 -10.73 10.36 17.95
N PHE A 88 -9.52 10.89 18.16
CA PHE A 88 -8.60 11.17 17.06
C PHE A 88 -7.81 9.91 16.73
N ASN A 89 -7.80 9.48 15.49
CA ASN A 89 -7.08 8.27 15.07
C ASN A 89 -6.13 8.52 13.91
N GLY A 90 -5.08 7.70 13.82
CA GLY A 90 -4.20 7.64 12.66
C GLY A 90 -4.92 7.04 11.45
N PHE A 91 -4.57 7.52 10.25
CA PHE A 91 -5.21 7.16 8.98
C PHE A 91 -5.31 5.64 8.77
N ASN A 92 -4.21 4.92 8.98
CA ASN A 92 -4.14 3.48 8.75
C ASN A 92 -4.95 2.65 9.77
N ALA A 93 -5.23 3.21 10.95
CA ALA A 93 -6.00 2.53 11.98
C ALA A 93 -7.52 2.64 11.77
N GLY A 94 -7.97 3.63 11.00
CA GLY A 94 -9.38 3.99 10.89
C GLY A 94 -10.29 2.83 10.50
N ALA A 95 -9.98 2.12 9.42
CA ALA A 95 -10.80 1.00 8.97
C ALA A 95 -10.92 -0.14 10.01
N TYR A 96 -9.85 -0.41 10.75
CA TYR A 96 -9.87 -1.42 11.80
C TYR A 96 -10.68 -0.97 13.02
N LEU A 97 -10.55 0.30 13.41
CA LEU A 97 -11.35 0.90 14.47
C LEU A 97 -12.85 0.87 14.13
N GLU A 98 -13.23 1.21 12.90
CA GLU A 98 -14.62 1.07 12.45
C GLU A 98 -15.11 -0.37 12.50
N PHE A 99 -14.30 -1.33 12.08
CA PHE A 99 -14.61 -2.75 12.20
C PHE A 99 -14.83 -3.17 13.67
N LYS A 100 -14.13 -2.57 14.62
CA LYS A 100 -14.30 -2.76 16.06
C LYS A 100 -15.48 -1.97 16.65
N GLY A 101 -16.18 -1.16 15.85
CA GLY A 101 -17.37 -0.40 16.26
C GLY A 101 -17.09 1.01 16.78
N TYR A 102 -15.88 1.53 16.62
CA TYR A 102 -15.53 2.91 16.99
C TYR A 102 -15.87 3.90 15.88
N THR A 103 -16.31 5.09 16.26
CA THR A 103 -16.40 6.24 15.34
C THR A 103 -15.01 6.81 15.13
N THR A 104 -14.60 6.99 13.87
CA THR A 104 -13.27 7.45 13.51
C THR A 104 -13.29 8.87 12.96
N TYR A 105 -12.21 9.62 13.20
CA TYR A 105 -12.00 10.93 12.59
C TYR A 105 -11.64 10.81 11.10
N ILE A 106 -10.81 9.81 10.76
CA ILE A 106 -10.33 9.56 9.40
C ILE A 106 -10.07 8.06 9.18
N ASP A 107 -10.24 7.59 7.95
CA ASP A 107 -9.95 6.22 7.55
C ASP A 107 -9.36 6.15 6.12
N PRO A 108 -8.91 4.97 5.66
CA PRO A 108 -8.30 4.80 4.33
C PRO A 108 -9.19 5.12 3.12
N ARG A 109 -10.48 5.40 3.31
CA ARG A 109 -11.38 5.90 2.25
C ARG A 109 -11.12 7.40 1.99
N ALA A 110 -9.88 7.74 1.65
CA ALA A 110 -9.39 9.12 1.52
C ALA A 110 -10.32 10.07 0.78
N ASP A 111 -10.97 9.56 -0.27
CA ASP A 111 -11.88 10.35 -1.11
C ASP A 111 -13.07 10.92 -0.34
N SER A 112 -13.53 10.25 0.73
CA SER A 112 -14.65 10.72 1.56
C SER A 112 -14.29 11.94 2.42
N PHE A 113 -13.00 12.20 2.61
CA PHE A 113 -12.49 13.22 3.54
C PHE A 113 -11.96 14.48 2.84
N VAL A 114 -12.03 14.54 1.51
CA VAL A 114 -11.68 15.74 0.73
C VAL A 114 -12.92 16.58 0.47
N LYS A 115 -12.75 17.89 0.45
CA LYS A 115 -13.86 18.83 0.28
C LYS A 115 -14.63 18.64 -1.02
N GLU A 116 -13.96 18.21 -2.07
CA GLU A 116 -14.58 17.95 -3.38
C GLU A 116 -15.61 16.83 -3.32
N ALA A 117 -15.43 15.85 -2.43
CA ALA A 117 -16.36 14.73 -2.28
C ALA A 117 -17.42 14.94 -1.22
N ASN A 118 -17.06 15.49 -0.06
CA ASN A 118 -17.99 15.68 1.06
C ASN A 118 -18.71 17.03 1.05
N HIS A 119 -18.29 17.96 0.20
CA HIS A 119 -18.83 19.33 0.06
C HIS A 119 -18.75 20.21 1.33
N GLU A 120 -18.05 19.76 2.35
CA GLU A 120 -17.93 20.44 3.65
C GLU A 120 -16.53 20.97 3.87
N PHE A 121 -15.60 20.08 4.27
CA PHE A 121 -14.28 20.45 4.70
C PHE A 121 -13.24 19.42 4.27
N ASP A 122 -11.99 19.85 4.06
CA ASP A 122 -10.86 18.98 3.71
C ASP A 122 -10.21 18.40 4.98
N TYR A 123 -10.86 17.38 5.53
CA TYR A 123 -10.39 16.66 6.72
C TYR A 123 -9.05 15.95 6.49
N LEU A 124 -8.83 15.43 5.27
CA LEU A 124 -7.59 14.73 4.92
C LEU A 124 -6.38 15.68 4.96
N THR A 125 -6.52 16.88 4.40
CA THR A 125 -5.47 17.90 4.48
C THR A 125 -5.25 18.38 5.92
N GLU A 126 -6.32 18.57 6.70
CA GLU A 126 -6.20 18.94 8.12
C GLU A 126 -5.44 17.85 8.91
N TYR A 127 -5.84 16.59 8.77
CA TYR A 127 -5.15 15.45 9.35
C TYR A 127 -3.67 15.40 8.97
N SER A 128 -3.36 15.50 7.66
CA SER A 128 -1.98 15.44 7.17
C SER A 128 -1.08 16.52 7.81
N LYS A 129 -1.59 17.74 7.96
CA LYS A 129 -0.86 18.84 8.59
C LYS A 129 -0.63 18.60 10.09
N ILE A 130 -1.60 18.02 10.79
CA ILE A 130 -1.47 17.65 12.21
C ILE A 130 -0.45 16.51 12.36
N ALA A 131 -0.58 15.45 11.58
CA ALA A 131 0.31 14.29 11.62
C ALA A 131 1.78 14.65 11.38
N LYS A 132 2.02 15.61 10.47
CA LYS A 132 3.36 16.16 10.18
C LYS A 132 3.85 17.22 11.17
N GLY A 133 3.03 17.64 12.12
CA GLY A 133 3.37 18.71 13.05
C GLY A 133 3.37 20.12 12.45
N GLU A 134 2.81 20.29 11.26
CA GLU A 134 2.69 21.58 10.56
C GLU A 134 1.55 22.45 11.13
N LYS A 135 0.59 21.83 11.79
CA LYS A 135 -0.55 22.48 12.43
C LYS A 135 -0.57 22.16 13.93
N ASN A 136 -0.91 23.14 14.73
CA ASN A 136 -1.07 22.94 16.17
C ASN A 136 -2.24 21.99 16.45
N TYR A 137 -1.94 20.77 16.89
CA TYR A 137 -2.93 19.74 17.15
C TYR A 137 -3.89 20.13 18.29
N LYS A 138 -3.45 20.85 19.33
CA LYS A 138 -4.30 21.28 20.45
C LYS A 138 -5.53 22.06 19.97
N LYS A 139 -5.32 23.01 19.06
CA LYS A 139 -6.43 23.80 18.49
C LYS A 139 -7.44 22.95 17.74
N VAL A 140 -6.97 21.86 17.12
CA VAL A 140 -7.85 20.94 16.40
C VAL A 140 -8.54 19.99 17.36
N PHE A 141 -7.83 19.52 18.37
CA PHE A 141 -8.39 18.68 19.43
C PHE A 141 -9.49 19.44 20.19
N ASP A 142 -9.24 20.70 20.57
CA ASP A 142 -10.24 21.56 21.19
C ASP A 142 -11.44 21.82 20.26
N LYS A 143 -11.19 22.04 18.96
CA LYS A 143 -12.26 22.29 17.96
C LYS A 143 -13.23 21.14 17.84
N TYR A 144 -12.74 19.89 17.86
CA TYR A 144 -13.56 18.70 17.70
C TYR A 144 -13.91 18.01 19.03
N GLY A 145 -13.31 18.45 20.13
CA GLY A 145 -13.51 17.87 21.44
C GLY A 145 -12.84 16.51 21.62
N PHE A 146 -11.76 16.23 20.87
CA PHE A 146 -11.07 14.95 21.01
C PHE A 146 -10.56 14.74 22.43
N ASN A 147 -11.02 13.67 23.07
CA ASN A 147 -10.59 13.27 24.41
C ASN A 147 -9.62 12.08 24.39
N TYR A 148 -9.54 11.33 23.30
CA TYR A 148 -8.56 10.27 23.10
C TYR A 148 -7.85 10.42 21.74
N ALA A 149 -6.59 9.92 21.69
CA ALA A 149 -5.80 9.88 20.47
C ALA A 149 -5.10 8.54 20.32
N LEU A 150 -5.40 7.84 19.22
CA LEU A 150 -4.75 6.58 18.83
C LEU A 150 -3.93 6.82 17.57
N VAL A 151 -2.61 6.97 17.74
CA VAL A 151 -1.70 7.33 16.66
C VAL A 151 -0.54 6.34 16.56
N CYS A 152 -0.09 6.08 15.34
CA CYS A 152 1.04 5.20 15.09
C CYS A 152 2.36 5.98 15.16
N ARG A 153 3.29 5.51 16.00
CA ARG A 153 4.60 6.12 16.17
C ARG A 153 5.40 6.28 14.87
N SER A 154 5.22 5.37 13.91
CA SER A 154 5.97 5.40 12.65
C SER A 154 5.36 6.35 11.61
N SER A 155 4.04 6.36 11.48
CA SER A 155 3.32 7.15 10.47
C SER A 155 3.12 8.60 10.90
N GLU A 156 2.75 8.83 12.18
CA GLU A 156 2.45 10.14 12.74
C GLU A 156 3.51 10.57 13.77
N LYS A 157 4.81 10.30 13.49
CA LYS A 157 5.90 10.52 14.44
C LYS A 157 5.93 11.92 15.06
N PRO A 158 5.79 13.03 14.32
CA PRO A 158 5.80 14.36 14.93
C PRO A 158 4.64 14.58 15.90
N LEU A 159 3.43 14.16 15.53
CA LEU A 159 2.26 14.24 16.41
C LEU A 159 2.44 13.36 17.65
N TYR A 160 2.91 12.12 17.48
CA TYR A 160 3.18 11.20 18.58
C TYR A 160 4.16 11.81 19.62
N ILE A 161 5.22 12.47 19.14
CA ILE A 161 6.20 13.13 20.03
C ILE A 161 5.54 14.28 20.80
N ASN A 162 4.73 15.08 20.13
CA ASN A 162 4.03 16.20 20.73
C ASN A 162 3.05 15.73 21.81
N LEU A 163 2.22 14.73 21.52
CA LEU A 163 1.29 14.15 22.48
C LEU A 163 2.00 13.53 23.69
N LYS A 164 3.11 12.83 23.46
CA LYS A 164 3.87 12.20 24.54
C LYS A 164 4.52 13.22 25.47
N ASN A 165 4.90 14.37 24.97
CA ASN A 165 5.57 15.45 25.74
C ASN A 165 4.59 16.41 26.42
N ASP A 166 3.33 16.39 26.02
CA ASP A 166 2.26 17.13 26.69
C ASP A 166 1.81 16.35 27.93
N LYS A 167 2.07 16.97 29.06
CA LYS A 167 1.65 16.48 30.39
C LYS A 167 0.42 17.23 30.85
#